data_88f01482bb1424865d77818514ed4e8e
#
_entry.id   88f01482bb1424865d77818514ed4e8e
#
_cell.length_a   1.000
_cell.length_b   1.000
_cell.length_c   1.000
_cell.angle_alpha   90.00
_cell.angle_beta   90.00
_cell.angle_gamma   90.00
#
_symmetry.space_group_name_H-M   'P 1'
#
loop_
_entity.id
_entity.type
_entity.pdbx_description
1 polymer ?
#
loop_
_entity_poly.entity_id
_entity_poly.type
_entity_poly.pdbx_seq_one_letter_code
_entity_poly.pdbx_strand_id
1 'polypeptide(L)'
;MAIDLRSDTVTKPSDAMRAAMASAEVGDDVYGDDPTVNSLEERVAAMFGQEAGIFCPTGSLANQLAIRTLVKPGEELLVETRSHIVRAELGAAATFSGITTRTWPSTDGLLKADDALAIAHENAGPYLVSTKAIAVENTHNFGGGTVQPIDEIAKLSSAAHARGIAMHLDGARIWNAHVASGVSCAEYGKHFDTISVCLSKGLGAPIGSVMLSTKERVA
;
A
#
# COMPACT_ATOMS: atom_id res chain seq x y z
N MET A 1 18.30 -26.07 -14.86
CA MET A 1 17.15 -25.14 -14.85
C MET A 1 17.72 -23.73 -14.67
N ALA A 2 17.35 -22.77 -15.50
CA ALA A 2 17.83 -21.38 -15.34
C ALA A 2 17.14 -20.74 -14.13
N ILE A 3 17.91 -19.99 -13.33
CA ILE A 3 17.39 -19.21 -12.20
C ILE A 3 16.89 -17.87 -12.78
N ASP A 4 15.63 -17.56 -12.55
CA ASP A 4 15.00 -16.30 -13.01
C ASP A 4 14.96 -15.29 -11.87
N LEU A 5 15.75 -14.21 -11.99
CA LEU A 5 15.84 -13.12 -11.02
C LEU A 5 15.29 -11.79 -11.54
N ARG A 6 14.42 -11.81 -12.56
CA ARG A 6 13.85 -10.58 -13.13
C ARG A 6 12.96 -9.82 -12.14
N SER A 7 12.15 -10.54 -11.38
CA SER A 7 11.20 -9.98 -10.42
C SER A 7 10.64 -11.09 -9.52
N ASP A 8 10.26 -10.77 -8.30
CA ASP A 8 9.50 -11.66 -7.41
C ASP A 8 8.06 -11.91 -7.89
N THR A 9 7.61 -11.20 -8.92
CA THR A 9 6.31 -11.43 -9.58
C THR A 9 6.28 -12.68 -10.46
N VAL A 10 7.43 -13.33 -10.70
CA VAL A 10 7.51 -14.60 -11.45
C VAL A 10 7.32 -15.84 -10.56
N THR A 11 7.08 -15.65 -9.26
CA THR A 11 6.76 -16.73 -8.33
C THR A 11 5.52 -17.51 -8.77
N LYS A 12 5.49 -18.78 -8.42
CA LYS A 12 4.37 -19.68 -8.75
C LYS A 12 3.80 -20.28 -7.48
N PRO A 13 2.50 -20.52 -7.41
CA PRO A 13 1.91 -21.21 -6.27
C PRO A 13 2.46 -22.63 -6.17
N SER A 14 2.72 -23.07 -4.92
CA SER A 14 3.12 -24.45 -4.62
C SER A 14 1.98 -25.43 -4.93
N ASP A 15 2.29 -26.74 -4.95
CA ASP A 15 1.27 -27.77 -5.14
C ASP A 15 0.23 -27.73 -4.01
N ALA A 16 0.64 -27.48 -2.77
CA ALA A 16 -0.28 -27.32 -1.65
C ALA A 16 -1.21 -26.12 -1.82
N MET A 17 -0.70 -24.97 -2.30
CA MET A 17 -1.55 -23.79 -2.62
C MET A 17 -2.52 -24.11 -3.75
N ARG A 18 -2.10 -24.84 -4.79
CA ARG A 18 -2.99 -25.26 -5.89
C ARG A 18 -4.11 -26.19 -5.40
N ALA A 19 -3.77 -27.12 -4.53
CA ALA A 19 -4.76 -28.03 -3.91
C ALA A 19 -5.76 -27.23 -3.05
N ALA A 20 -5.28 -26.28 -2.24
CA ALA A 20 -6.13 -25.44 -1.41
C ALA A 20 -7.09 -24.59 -2.27
N MET A 21 -6.61 -23.99 -3.38
CA MET A 21 -7.46 -23.25 -4.32
C MET A 21 -8.55 -24.14 -4.96
N ALA A 22 -8.20 -25.37 -5.33
CA ALA A 22 -9.14 -26.30 -5.96
C ALA A 22 -10.23 -26.78 -5.02
N SER A 23 -9.98 -26.79 -3.71
CA SER A 23 -10.92 -27.24 -2.67
C SER A 23 -11.53 -26.11 -1.84
N ALA A 24 -11.22 -24.85 -2.16
CA ALA A 24 -11.75 -23.72 -1.41
C ALA A 24 -13.28 -23.65 -1.54
N GLU A 25 -13.93 -23.37 -0.42
CA GLU A 25 -15.35 -23.01 -0.41
C GLU A 25 -15.48 -21.60 -1.02
N VAL A 26 -16.48 -21.43 -1.88
CA VAL A 26 -16.75 -20.19 -2.58
C VAL A 26 -18.18 -19.75 -2.39
N GLY A 27 -18.44 -18.46 -2.47
CA GLY A 27 -19.76 -17.85 -2.38
C GLY A 27 -19.85 -16.59 -3.21
N ASP A 28 -20.98 -15.89 -3.13
CA ASP A 28 -21.17 -14.62 -3.80
C ASP A 28 -20.59 -13.47 -2.97
N ASP A 29 -19.59 -12.79 -3.51
CA ASP A 29 -18.91 -11.67 -2.85
C ASP A 29 -19.86 -10.46 -2.64
N VAL A 30 -20.80 -10.22 -3.55
CA VAL A 30 -21.77 -9.11 -3.44
C VAL A 30 -22.65 -9.23 -2.19
N TYR A 31 -22.97 -10.47 -1.78
CA TYR A 31 -23.75 -10.74 -0.56
C TYR A 31 -22.87 -11.03 0.65
N GLY A 32 -21.54 -11.02 0.50
CA GLY A 32 -20.62 -11.36 1.56
C GLY A 32 -20.65 -12.85 1.94
N ASP A 33 -21.07 -13.72 1.03
CA ASP A 33 -21.29 -15.15 1.29
C ASP A 33 -20.04 -16.01 1.03
N ASP A 34 -18.95 -15.43 0.45
CA ASP A 34 -17.71 -16.19 0.20
C ASP A 34 -16.87 -16.31 1.50
N PRO A 35 -16.84 -17.48 2.14
CA PRO A 35 -16.15 -17.64 3.42
C PRO A 35 -14.62 -17.55 3.27
N THR A 36 -14.09 -17.88 2.08
CA THR A 36 -12.65 -17.86 1.81
C THR A 36 -12.18 -16.41 1.65
N VAL A 37 -12.91 -15.57 0.93
CA VAL A 37 -12.61 -14.14 0.78
C VAL A 37 -12.74 -13.44 2.13
N ASN A 38 -13.87 -13.64 2.85
CA ASN A 38 -14.09 -13.04 4.16
C ASN A 38 -12.96 -13.38 5.15
N SER A 39 -12.56 -14.65 5.22
CA SER A 39 -11.48 -15.10 6.11
C SER A 39 -10.12 -14.49 5.73
N LEU A 40 -9.84 -14.30 4.43
CA LEU A 40 -8.63 -13.64 3.96
C LEU A 40 -8.58 -12.18 4.39
N GLU A 41 -9.65 -11.44 4.16
CA GLU A 41 -9.77 -10.02 4.46
C GLU A 41 -9.65 -9.75 5.96
N GLU A 42 -10.42 -10.48 6.77
CA GLU A 42 -10.35 -10.41 8.24
C GLU A 42 -8.95 -10.73 8.77
N ARG A 43 -8.34 -11.80 8.27
CA ARG A 43 -7.02 -12.23 8.72
C ARG A 43 -5.94 -11.19 8.39
N VAL A 44 -5.95 -10.66 7.16
CA VAL A 44 -4.95 -9.68 6.76
C VAL A 44 -5.17 -8.36 7.51
N ALA A 45 -6.42 -7.90 7.67
CA ALA A 45 -6.73 -6.72 8.47
C ALA A 45 -6.23 -6.86 9.91
N ALA A 46 -6.51 -7.99 10.55
CA ALA A 46 -6.06 -8.26 11.93
C ALA A 46 -4.52 -8.24 12.07
N MET A 47 -3.76 -8.76 11.07
CA MET A 47 -2.30 -8.75 11.09
C MET A 47 -1.72 -7.34 11.14
N PHE A 48 -2.40 -6.37 10.54
CA PHE A 48 -1.96 -4.96 10.50
C PHE A 48 -2.67 -4.08 11.54
N GLY A 49 -3.59 -4.65 12.35
CA GLY A 49 -4.38 -3.88 13.31
C GLY A 49 -5.37 -2.92 12.65
N GLN A 50 -5.79 -3.21 11.42
CA GLN A 50 -6.80 -2.45 10.68
C GLN A 50 -8.19 -3.02 10.92
N GLU A 51 -9.24 -2.21 10.73
CA GLU A 51 -10.62 -2.61 11.02
C GLU A 51 -11.23 -3.53 9.96
N ALA A 52 -10.80 -3.38 8.70
CA ALA A 52 -11.31 -4.14 7.56
C ALA A 52 -10.30 -4.21 6.42
N GLY A 53 -10.50 -5.17 5.53
CA GLY A 53 -9.79 -5.32 4.28
C GLY A 53 -10.74 -5.57 3.12
N ILE A 54 -10.29 -5.31 1.89
CA ILE A 54 -10.98 -5.70 0.67
C ILE A 54 -9.99 -6.35 -0.29
N PHE A 55 -10.34 -7.52 -0.80
CA PHE A 55 -9.56 -8.22 -1.81
C PHE A 55 -9.53 -7.43 -3.12
N CYS A 56 -8.36 -7.35 -3.71
CA CYS A 56 -8.14 -6.71 -5.00
C CYS A 56 -7.36 -7.66 -5.92
N PRO A 57 -7.71 -7.81 -7.20
CA PRO A 57 -6.97 -8.68 -8.11
C PRO A 57 -5.53 -8.22 -8.36
N THR A 58 -5.20 -6.94 -8.14
CA THR A 58 -3.86 -6.39 -8.34
C THR A 58 -3.46 -5.40 -7.25
N GLY A 59 -2.14 -5.27 -6.99
CA GLY A 59 -1.61 -4.24 -6.09
C GLY A 59 -1.89 -2.82 -6.56
N SER A 60 -1.87 -2.57 -7.88
CA SER A 60 -2.21 -1.25 -8.42
C SER A 60 -3.66 -0.88 -8.12
N LEU A 61 -4.62 -1.83 -8.22
CA LEU A 61 -6.00 -1.55 -7.84
C LEU A 61 -6.09 -1.25 -6.33
N ALA A 62 -5.44 -2.05 -5.49
CA ALA A 62 -5.42 -1.81 -4.04
C ALA A 62 -4.86 -0.42 -3.69
N ASN A 63 -3.75 0.00 -4.32
CA ASN A 63 -3.20 1.35 -4.16
C ASN A 63 -4.20 2.42 -4.62
N GLN A 64 -4.80 2.25 -5.80
CA GLN A 64 -5.70 3.27 -6.36
C GLN A 64 -6.99 3.42 -5.55
N LEU A 65 -7.57 2.33 -5.06
CA LEU A 65 -8.70 2.38 -4.13
C LEU A 65 -8.30 3.10 -2.82
N ALA A 66 -7.19 2.71 -2.22
CA ALA A 66 -6.68 3.32 -1.00
C ALA A 66 -6.49 4.84 -1.15
N ILE A 67 -5.78 5.26 -2.19
CA ILE A 67 -5.50 6.68 -2.47
C ILE A 67 -6.81 7.46 -2.70
N ARG A 68 -7.74 6.90 -3.47
CA ARG A 68 -9.02 7.53 -3.77
C ARG A 68 -9.88 7.80 -2.54
N THR A 69 -9.75 6.99 -1.48
CA THR A 69 -10.47 7.23 -0.21
C THR A 69 -9.86 8.36 0.61
N LEU A 70 -8.60 8.72 0.36
CA LEU A 70 -7.86 9.74 1.11
C LEU A 70 -7.79 11.09 0.39
N VAL A 71 -7.77 11.08 -0.94
CA VAL A 71 -7.48 12.26 -1.77
C VAL A 71 -8.60 12.45 -2.79
N LYS A 72 -9.23 13.61 -2.78
CA LYS A 72 -10.32 13.96 -3.71
C LYS A 72 -9.77 14.51 -5.03
N PRO A 73 -10.57 14.50 -6.12
CA PRO A 73 -10.18 15.17 -7.37
C PRO A 73 -9.74 16.61 -7.14
N GLY A 74 -8.59 16.99 -7.73
CA GLY A 74 -8.01 18.33 -7.58
C GLY A 74 -7.13 18.52 -6.34
N GLU A 75 -7.09 17.55 -5.42
CA GLU A 75 -6.17 17.54 -4.28
C GLU A 75 -4.87 16.80 -4.59
N GLU A 76 -3.92 16.79 -3.66
CA GLU A 76 -2.56 16.29 -3.87
C GLU A 76 -2.21 15.09 -3.01
N LEU A 77 -1.58 14.11 -3.67
CA LEU A 77 -0.79 13.04 -3.07
C LEU A 77 0.70 13.39 -3.14
N LEU A 78 1.43 13.31 -2.02
CA LEU A 78 2.90 13.31 -2.01
C LEU A 78 3.43 11.88 -1.99
N VAL A 79 4.50 11.65 -2.76
CA VAL A 79 5.12 10.33 -2.86
C VAL A 79 6.60 10.46 -3.26
N GLU A 80 7.44 9.49 -2.93
CA GLU A 80 8.84 9.48 -3.38
C GLU A 80 8.92 9.33 -4.92
N THR A 81 9.87 10.02 -5.55
CA THR A 81 9.98 10.18 -7.01
C THR A 81 10.02 8.86 -7.80
N ARG A 82 10.60 7.81 -7.24
CA ARG A 82 10.73 6.49 -7.87
C ARG A 82 9.72 5.45 -7.38
N SER A 83 8.80 5.82 -6.49
CA SER A 83 7.77 4.91 -5.97
C SER A 83 6.93 4.30 -7.08
N HIS A 84 6.45 3.09 -6.84
CA HIS A 84 5.64 2.31 -7.79
C HIS A 84 4.40 3.07 -8.26
N ILE A 85 3.70 3.75 -7.36
CA ILE A 85 2.51 4.57 -7.65
C ILE A 85 2.77 5.59 -8.76
N VAL A 86 3.97 6.21 -8.78
CA VAL A 86 4.36 7.20 -9.80
C VAL A 86 4.87 6.54 -11.06
N ARG A 87 5.72 5.51 -10.90
CA ARG A 87 6.54 4.97 -12.00
C ARG A 87 5.90 3.82 -12.76
N ALA A 88 5.05 3.03 -12.11
CA ALA A 88 4.60 1.74 -12.64
C ALA A 88 3.07 1.55 -12.68
N GLU A 89 2.29 2.57 -12.34
CA GLU A 89 0.82 2.51 -12.38
C GLU A 89 0.22 3.36 -13.52
N LEU A 90 1.02 3.73 -14.51
CA LEU A 90 0.59 4.35 -15.79
C LEU A 90 -0.26 5.63 -15.62
N GLY A 91 0.00 6.41 -14.55
CA GLY A 91 -0.76 7.63 -14.27
C GLY A 91 -2.17 7.38 -13.74
N ALA A 92 -2.41 6.20 -13.15
CA ALA A 92 -3.73 5.78 -12.67
C ALA A 92 -4.35 6.77 -11.68
N ALA A 93 -3.57 7.34 -10.75
CA ALA A 93 -4.07 8.33 -9.80
C ALA A 93 -4.68 9.57 -10.49
N ALA A 94 -4.05 10.06 -11.55
CA ALA A 94 -4.59 11.17 -12.34
C ALA A 94 -5.81 10.73 -13.16
N THR A 95 -5.73 9.55 -13.82
CA THR A 95 -6.76 9.08 -14.75
C THR A 95 -8.07 8.69 -14.04
N PHE A 96 -7.98 7.93 -12.94
CA PHE A 96 -9.16 7.38 -12.26
C PHE A 96 -9.66 8.23 -11.10
N SER A 97 -8.77 9.02 -10.49
CA SER A 97 -9.11 9.80 -9.28
C SER A 97 -8.93 11.31 -9.44
N GLY A 98 -8.42 11.79 -10.57
CA GLY A 98 -8.21 13.23 -10.81
C GLY A 98 -7.22 13.86 -9.81
N ILE A 99 -6.30 13.08 -9.28
CA ILE A 99 -5.38 13.47 -8.21
C ILE A 99 -4.10 14.06 -8.81
N THR A 100 -3.65 15.19 -8.26
CA THR A 100 -2.32 15.71 -8.51
C THR A 100 -1.30 14.94 -7.68
N THR A 101 -0.22 14.48 -8.32
CA THR A 101 0.89 13.82 -7.62
C THR A 101 2.11 14.70 -7.66
N ARG A 102 2.67 15.02 -6.49
CA ARG A 102 3.95 15.72 -6.36
C ARG A 102 4.95 14.83 -5.64
N THR A 103 6.22 14.96 -5.98
CA THR A 103 7.24 14.01 -5.52
C THR A 103 8.39 14.71 -4.80
N TRP A 104 9.01 13.99 -3.84
CA TRP A 104 10.30 14.34 -3.28
C TRP A 104 11.37 13.33 -3.71
N PRO A 105 12.61 13.79 -3.95
CA PRO A 105 13.72 12.89 -4.27
C PRO A 105 14.26 12.24 -3.01
N SER A 106 14.80 11.02 -3.17
CA SER A 106 15.52 10.32 -2.09
C SER A 106 16.76 9.60 -2.64
N THR A 107 17.66 9.20 -1.74
CA THR A 107 18.74 8.26 -2.09
C THR A 107 18.21 6.84 -1.90
N ASP A 108 18.21 6.06 -2.97
CA ASP A 108 17.79 4.64 -2.99
C ASP A 108 16.41 4.38 -2.37
N GLY A 109 15.48 5.32 -2.54
CA GLY A 109 14.13 5.19 -1.99
C GLY A 109 14.05 5.30 -0.47
N LEU A 110 15.15 5.66 0.22
CA LEU A 110 15.17 5.74 1.68
C LEU A 110 14.35 6.93 2.17
N LEU A 111 13.40 6.66 3.06
CA LEU A 111 12.57 7.68 3.69
C LEU A 111 13.39 8.52 4.67
N LYS A 112 13.25 9.84 4.51
CA LYS A 112 13.55 10.85 5.51
C LYS A 112 12.30 11.70 5.69
N ALA A 113 11.73 11.69 6.86
CA ALA A 113 10.46 12.37 7.14
C ALA A 113 10.51 13.86 6.78
N ASP A 114 11.62 14.52 7.08
CA ASP A 114 11.79 15.95 6.83
C ASP A 114 11.74 16.32 5.35
N ASP A 115 12.21 15.44 4.45
CA ASP A 115 12.18 15.69 3.00
C ASP A 115 10.75 15.75 2.47
N ALA A 116 9.88 14.84 2.91
CA ALA A 116 8.45 14.84 2.56
C ALA A 116 7.71 16.01 3.21
N LEU A 117 7.99 16.28 4.50
CA LEU A 117 7.32 17.34 5.26
C LEU A 117 7.69 18.74 4.76
N ALA A 118 8.90 18.94 4.23
CA ALA A 118 9.37 20.22 3.71
C ALA A 118 8.55 20.72 2.50
N ILE A 119 7.96 19.80 1.73
CA ILE A 119 7.15 20.14 0.55
C ILE A 119 5.65 19.98 0.77
N ALA A 120 5.19 19.47 1.91
CA ALA A 120 3.77 19.31 2.21
C ALA A 120 3.11 20.67 2.51
N HIS A 121 1.94 20.91 1.90
CA HIS A 121 1.17 22.14 2.06
C HIS A 121 -0.32 21.81 2.28
N GLU A 122 -0.73 21.61 3.52
CA GLU A 122 -2.09 21.20 3.90
C GLU A 122 -3.17 22.26 3.66
N ASN A 123 -2.79 23.54 3.70
CA ASN A 123 -3.68 24.68 3.51
C ASN A 123 -3.08 25.68 2.52
N ALA A 124 -2.99 25.27 1.26
CA ALA A 124 -2.33 26.06 0.22
C ALA A 124 -3.15 27.29 -0.26
N GLY A 125 -4.41 27.43 0.21
CA GLY A 125 -5.28 28.53 -0.15
C GLY A 125 -6.25 28.21 -1.30
N PRO A 126 -7.01 29.18 -1.78
CA PRO A 126 -8.16 28.91 -2.64
C PRO A 126 -7.82 28.54 -4.09
N TYR A 127 -6.59 28.73 -4.53
CA TYR A 127 -6.15 28.48 -5.91
C TYR A 127 -4.90 27.61 -6.04
N LEU A 128 -4.33 27.18 -4.92
CA LEU A 128 -3.22 26.22 -4.91
C LEU A 128 -3.70 24.87 -4.42
N VAL A 129 -3.03 23.82 -4.92
CA VAL A 129 -3.37 22.43 -4.55
C VAL A 129 -2.86 22.12 -3.14
N SER A 130 -3.73 21.57 -2.30
CA SER A 130 -3.40 21.18 -0.94
C SER A 130 -3.04 19.71 -0.85
N THR A 131 -1.99 19.39 -0.09
CA THR A 131 -1.60 18.01 0.23
C THR A 131 -2.62 17.37 1.16
N LYS A 132 -3.14 16.20 0.78
CA LYS A 132 -4.12 15.46 1.59
C LYS A 132 -3.62 14.09 2.05
N ALA A 133 -2.65 13.52 1.33
CA ALA A 133 -2.02 12.28 1.74
C ALA A 133 -0.54 12.24 1.37
N ILE A 134 0.22 11.45 2.14
CA ILE A 134 1.60 11.08 1.84
C ILE A 134 1.65 9.56 1.72
N ALA A 135 2.22 9.06 0.61
CA ALA A 135 2.42 7.63 0.40
C ALA A 135 3.88 7.22 0.65
N VAL A 136 4.06 6.12 1.36
CA VAL A 136 5.36 5.48 1.62
C VAL A 136 5.34 4.08 1.03
N GLU A 137 6.40 3.69 0.33
CA GLU A 137 6.56 2.34 -0.22
C GLU A 137 7.56 1.53 0.63
N ASN A 138 7.17 0.32 1.05
CA ASN A 138 8.02 -0.56 1.85
C ASN A 138 7.79 -2.06 1.51
N THR A 139 8.83 -2.79 1.07
CA THR A 139 10.18 -2.33 0.74
C THR A 139 10.15 -1.54 -0.56
N HIS A 140 11.01 -0.52 -0.71
CA HIS A 140 11.00 0.34 -1.90
C HIS A 140 11.59 -0.39 -3.10
N ASN A 141 10.75 -0.68 -4.11
CA ASN A 141 11.12 -1.53 -5.25
C ASN A 141 12.28 -0.95 -6.07
N PHE A 142 12.12 0.25 -6.61
CA PHE A 142 13.15 0.89 -7.44
C PHE A 142 14.33 1.43 -6.64
N GLY A 143 14.27 1.40 -5.32
CA GLY A 143 15.38 1.64 -4.41
C GLY A 143 16.29 0.42 -4.22
N GLY A 144 15.92 -0.74 -4.81
CA GLY A 144 16.66 -1.99 -4.62
C GLY A 144 16.14 -2.85 -3.45
N GLY A 145 14.92 -2.63 -3.00
CA GLY A 145 14.33 -3.33 -1.86
C GLY A 145 14.63 -2.66 -0.52
N THR A 146 14.85 -1.36 -0.52
CA THR A 146 15.14 -0.57 0.69
C THR A 146 14.03 -0.75 1.72
N VAL A 147 14.39 -1.14 2.93
CA VAL A 147 13.53 -1.21 4.10
C VAL A 147 13.45 0.17 4.74
N GLN A 148 12.26 0.69 4.93
CA GLN A 148 12.07 2.00 5.53
C GLN A 148 12.28 1.94 7.06
N PRO A 149 13.05 2.87 7.64
CA PRO A 149 13.22 2.96 9.09
C PRO A 149 11.89 3.25 9.78
N ILE A 150 11.54 2.47 10.80
CA ILE A 150 10.26 2.61 11.50
C ILE A 150 10.16 3.94 12.26
N ASP A 151 11.27 4.47 12.77
CA ASP A 151 11.36 5.76 13.43
C ASP A 151 11.08 6.93 12.47
N GLU A 152 11.56 6.86 11.20
CA GLU A 152 11.24 7.85 10.18
C GLU A 152 9.75 7.75 9.75
N ILE A 153 9.20 6.54 9.64
CA ILE A 153 7.76 6.34 9.41
C ILE A 153 6.95 6.95 10.56
N ALA A 154 7.30 6.67 11.79
CA ALA A 154 6.61 7.19 12.98
C ALA A 154 6.67 8.72 13.06
N LYS A 155 7.85 9.29 12.79
CA LYS A 155 8.06 10.75 12.73
C LYS A 155 7.19 11.39 11.65
N LEU A 156 7.21 10.83 10.43
CA LEU A 156 6.40 11.33 9.30
C LEU A 156 4.91 11.26 9.63
N SER A 157 4.44 10.10 10.10
CA SER A 157 3.04 9.86 10.42
C SER A 157 2.54 10.83 11.49
N SER A 158 3.28 10.97 12.60
CA SER A 158 2.90 11.90 13.67
C SER A 158 2.78 13.35 13.18
N ALA A 159 3.75 13.81 12.38
CA ALA A 159 3.75 15.16 11.85
C ALA A 159 2.68 15.38 10.78
N ALA A 160 2.43 14.40 9.91
CA ALA A 160 1.39 14.45 8.89
C ALA A 160 -0.01 14.50 9.51
N HIS A 161 -0.30 13.60 10.45
CA HIS A 161 -1.60 13.57 11.14
C HIS A 161 -1.87 14.86 11.94
N ALA A 162 -0.85 15.43 12.60
CA ALA A 162 -0.99 16.72 13.27
C ALA A 162 -1.36 17.87 12.33
N ARG A 163 -1.08 17.73 11.03
CA ARG A 163 -1.43 18.68 9.95
C ARG A 163 -2.70 18.28 9.17
N GLY A 164 -3.38 17.20 9.59
CA GLY A 164 -4.57 16.68 8.89
C GLY A 164 -4.26 16.06 7.53
N ILE A 165 -3.03 15.57 7.33
CA ILE A 165 -2.58 14.85 6.15
C ILE A 165 -2.60 13.36 6.46
N ALA A 166 -3.29 12.58 5.62
CA ALA A 166 -3.40 11.13 5.77
C ALA A 166 -2.13 10.39 5.29
N MET A 167 -1.95 9.16 5.74
CA MET A 167 -0.82 8.31 5.40
C MET A 167 -1.27 7.06 4.65
N HIS A 168 -0.65 6.76 3.51
CA HIS A 168 -0.83 5.52 2.76
C HIS A 168 0.45 4.69 2.73
N LEU A 169 0.34 3.37 2.97
CA LEU A 169 1.43 2.41 2.78
C LEU A 169 1.22 1.60 1.50
N ASP A 170 2.10 1.80 0.51
CA ASP A 170 2.31 0.78 -0.51
C ASP A 170 3.20 -0.32 0.10
N GLY A 171 2.53 -1.31 0.67
CA GLY A 171 3.12 -2.47 1.33
C GLY A 171 3.21 -3.69 0.42
N ALA A 172 3.36 -3.51 -0.89
CA ALA A 172 3.44 -4.61 -1.84
C ALA A 172 4.45 -5.70 -1.44
N ARG A 173 5.51 -5.32 -0.71
CA ARG A 173 6.55 -6.21 -0.18
C ARG A 173 6.80 -6.03 1.32
N ILE A 174 5.80 -5.59 2.06
CA ILE A 174 5.90 -5.36 3.51
C ILE A 174 6.30 -6.61 4.29
N TRP A 175 5.94 -7.79 3.78
CA TRP A 175 6.36 -9.09 4.32
C TRP A 175 7.89 -9.22 4.40
N ASN A 176 8.59 -8.75 3.37
CA ASN A 176 10.06 -8.75 3.31
C ASN A 176 10.63 -7.74 4.31
N ALA A 177 10.02 -6.55 4.43
CA ALA A 177 10.42 -5.55 5.43
C ALA A 177 10.26 -6.08 6.86
N HIS A 178 9.12 -6.74 7.15
CA HIS A 178 8.87 -7.40 8.44
C HIS A 178 9.96 -8.41 8.79
N VAL A 179 10.28 -9.31 7.87
CA VAL A 179 11.30 -10.35 8.10
C VAL A 179 12.69 -9.75 8.27
N ALA A 180 13.04 -8.74 7.47
CA ALA A 180 14.37 -8.12 7.50
C ALA A 180 14.61 -7.23 8.73
N SER A 181 13.59 -6.52 9.20
CA SER A 181 13.71 -5.56 10.31
C SER A 181 13.30 -6.11 11.67
N GLY A 182 12.50 -7.18 11.69
CA GLY A 182 11.84 -7.68 12.90
C GLY A 182 10.65 -6.83 13.36
N VAL A 183 10.33 -5.74 12.67
CA VAL A 183 9.16 -4.88 12.99
C VAL A 183 7.88 -5.63 12.58
N SER A 184 6.91 -5.72 13.48
CA SER A 184 5.66 -6.45 13.20
C SER A 184 4.78 -5.69 12.18
N CYS A 185 3.92 -6.45 11.46
CA CYS A 185 2.93 -5.84 10.56
C CYS A 185 2.00 -4.87 11.31
N ALA A 186 1.59 -5.22 12.54
CA ALA A 186 0.76 -4.36 13.38
C ALA A 186 1.49 -3.07 13.78
N GLU A 187 2.82 -3.13 14.00
CA GLU A 187 3.61 -1.93 14.28
C GLU A 187 3.65 -0.99 13.09
N TYR A 188 3.88 -1.52 11.88
CA TYR A 188 3.74 -0.73 10.65
C TYR A 188 2.33 -0.17 10.50
N GLY A 189 1.29 -0.99 10.74
CA GLY A 189 -0.10 -0.63 10.55
C GLY A 189 -0.58 0.59 11.34
N LYS A 190 -0.01 0.84 12.52
CA LYS A 190 -0.36 1.98 13.38
C LYS A 190 -0.13 3.35 12.72
N HIS A 191 0.74 3.42 11.73
CA HIS A 191 1.21 4.67 11.15
C HIS A 191 0.46 5.07 9.88
N PHE A 192 -0.48 4.24 9.41
CA PHE A 192 -1.13 4.45 8.12
C PHE A 192 -2.66 4.36 8.21
N ASP A 193 -3.32 5.27 7.49
CA ASP A 193 -4.77 5.30 7.35
C ASP A 193 -5.27 4.26 6.36
N THR A 194 -4.47 3.97 5.34
CA THR A 194 -4.72 2.92 4.35
C THR A 194 -3.43 2.17 4.04
N ILE A 195 -3.55 0.87 3.77
CA ILE A 195 -2.43 0.00 3.45
C ILE A 195 -2.81 -0.87 2.26
N SER A 196 -1.92 -1.06 1.30
CA SER A 196 -2.03 -2.11 0.30
C SER A 196 -0.96 -3.16 0.52
N VAL A 197 -1.32 -4.45 0.43
CA VAL A 197 -0.38 -5.57 0.55
C VAL A 197 -0.58 -6.54 -0.60
N CYS A 198 0.51 -7.02 -1.21
CA CYS A 198 0.42 -8.02 -2.27
C CYS A 198 0.58 -9.43 -1.72
N LEU A 199 -0.18 -10.36 -2.31
CA LEU A 199 -0.10 -11.79 -2.07
C LEU A 199 0.64 -12.52 -3.21
N SER A 200 0.63 -11.93 -4.40
CA SER A 200 1.11 -12.49 -5.67
C SER A 200 2.59 -12.23 -5.98
N LYS A 201 3.41 -11.96 -4.97
CA LYS A 201 4.86 -11.78 -5.08
C LYS A 201 5.60 -12.80 -4.22
N GLY A 202 6.35 -12.38 -3.23
CA GLY A 202 7.11 -13.28 -2.34
C GLY A 202 6.28 -14.34 -1.64
N LEU A 203 4.98 -14.09 -1.39
CA LEU A 203 4.07 -15.09 -0.83
C LEU A 203 3.64 -16.18 -1.82
N GLY A 204 3.80 -15.96 -3.12
CA GLY A 204 3.59 -17.00 -4.15
C GLY A 204 2.14 -17.22 -4.57
N ALA A 205 1.18 -16.42 -4.15
CA ALA A 205 -0.18 -16.50 -4.67
C ALA A 205 -0.20 -16.18 -6.18
N PRO A 206 -1.09 -16.80 -6.98
CA PRO A 206 -1.15 -16.57 -8.43
C PRO A 206 -1.64 -15.17 -8.80
N ILE A 207 -2.44 -14.57 -7.92
CA ILE A 207 -3.09 -13.27 -8.08
C ILE A 207 -3.42 -12.71 -6.70
N GLY A 208 -3.60 -11.42 -6.60
CA GLY A 208 -4.26 -10.78 -5.48
C GLY A 208 -3.40 -9.90 -4.61
N SER A 209 -4.10 -8.97 -4.01
CA SER A 209 -3.67 -8.00 -3.02
C SER A 209 -4.84 -7.73 -2.07
N VAL A 210 -4.58 -7.10 -0.94
CA VAL A 210 -5.63 -6.63 -0.03
C VAL A 210 -5.38 -5.16 0.27
N MET A 211 -6.42 -4.34 0.15
CA MET A 211 -6.42 -2.98 0.66
C MET A 211 -7.04 -3.00 2.06
N LEU A 212 -6.39 -2.35 3.01
CA LEU A 212 -6.75 -2.33 4.43
C LEU A 212 -7.02 -0.91 4.88
N SER A 213 -8.05 -0.72 5.71
CA SER A 213 -8.38 0.56 6.33
C SER A 213 -9.47 0.41 7.41
N THR A 214 -10.15 1.52 7.73
CA THR A 214 -11.39 1.51 8.51
C THR A 214 -12.52 0.86 7.73
N LYS A 215 -13.53 0.36 8.45
CA LYS A 215 -14.76 -0.19 7.82
C LYS A 215 -15.46 0.81 6.91
N GLU A 216 -15.49 2.07 7.31
CA GLU A 216 -16.09 3.15 6.51
C GLU A 216 -15.42 3.35 5.15
N ARG A 217 -14.07 3.25 5.09
CA ARG A 217 -13.34 3.41 3.83
C ARG A 217 -13.36 2.17 2.95
N VAL A 218 -13.58 0.99 3.53
CA VAL A 218 -13.63 -0.27 2.80
C VAL A 218 -15.02 -0.52 2.22
N ALA A 219 -16.07 -0.06 2.85
CA ALA A 219 -17.46 -0.14 2.37
C ALA A 219 -17.71 0.80 1.18
#